data_ec44308f8af582309af446ede1de18bd
#
_entry.id   ec44308f8af582309af446ede1de18bd
#
_cell.length_a   1.000
_cell.length_b   1.000
_cell.length_c   1.000
_cell.angle_alpha   90.00
_cell.angle_beta   90.00
_cell.angle_gamma   90.00
#
_symmetry.space_group_name_H-M   'P 1'
#
loop_
_entity.id
_entity.type
_entity.pdbx_description
1 polymer ?
#
loop_
_entity_poly.entity_id
_entity_poly.type
_entity_poly.pdbx_seq_one_letter_code
_entity_poly.pdbx_strand_id
1 'polypeptide(L)'
;EMCIRDRHAALWVANIVWGLNAPIGKSVLWSEANPGGVNPFALSVYRMVGAALLFWTVSLLLPRERVARRDIALLLLASVFGIQLNQMLFLWGLSLTSPIDTSIIATVVPVLTMVLATLFLREPITWLKAGGVFLGCAGALILILVSQHGTGHSSSVMGDVLCIVSAVSYATYLT
;
A
#
# COMPACT_ATOMS: atom_id res chain seq x y z
N GLU A 1 -15.35 14.97 -19.86
CA GLU A 1 -14.30 13.96 -20.15
C GLU A 1 -12.94 14.52 -19.80
N MET A 2 -12.25 13.92 -18.82
CA MET A 2 -10.90 14.31 -18.46
C MET A 2 -9.94 13.98 -19.64
N CYS A 3 -9.13 14.94 -20.06
CA CYS A 3 -8.17 14.75 -21.13
C CYS A 3 -7.17 13.63 -20.75
N ILE A 4 -6.70 12.84 -21.72
CA ILE A 4 -5.71 11.76 -21.49
C ILE A 4 -4.49 12.27 -20.74
N ARG A 5 -4.04 13.49 -21.05
CA ARG A 5 -2.93 14.17 -20.39
C ARG A 5 -3.18 14.39 -18.90
N ASP A 6 -4.40 14.75 -18.50
CA ASP A 6 -4.76 15.02 -17.11
C ASP A 6 -4.82 13.71 -16.30
N ARG A 7 -5.24 12.61 -16.92
CA ARG A 7 -5.21 11.27 -16.31
C ARG A 7 -3.77 10.83 -16.02
N HIS A 8 -2.86 11.03 -16.97
CA HIS A 8 -1.44 10.72 -16.77
C HIS A 8 -0.81 11.60 -15.69
N ALA A 9 -1.11 12.91 -15.69
CA ALA A 9 -0.62 13.81 -14.64
C ALA A 9 -1.10 13.39 -13.25
N ALA A 10 -2.38 13.02 -13.10
CA ALA A 10 -2.93 12.53 -11.84
C ALA A 10 -2.24 11.23 -11.38
N LEU A 11 -1.97 10.30 -12.30
CA LEU A 11 -1.24 9.06 -11.98
C LEU A 11 0.20 9.35 -11.54
N TRP A 12 0.90 10.28 -12.18
CA TRP A 12 2.25 10.69 -11.77
C TRP A 12 2.26 11.26 -10.36
N VAL A 13 1.36 12.19 -10.06
CA VAL A 13 1.23 12.78 -8.72
C VAL A 13 0.91 11.71 -7.68
N ALA A 14 -0.03 10.82 -7.95
CA ALA A 14 -0.39 9.72 -7.03
C ALA A 14 0.81 8.81 -6.74
N ASN A 15 1.60 8.44 -7.75
CA ASN A 15 2.77 7.58 -7.57
C ASN A 15 3.91 8.27 -6.80
N ILE A 16 4.14 9.58 -7.03
CA ILE A 16 5.12 10.35 -6.27
C ILE A 16 4.72 10.41 -4.79
N VAL A 17 3.46 10.75 -4.50
CA VAL A 17 2.93 10.80 -3.12
C VAL A 17 3.02 9.42 -2.45
N TRP A 18 2.69 8.36 -3.18
CA TRP A 18 2.81 6.99 -2.68
C TRP A 18 4.25 6.60 -2.37
N GLY A 19 5.20 6.92 -3.28
CA GLY A 19 6.63 6.62 -3.09
C GLY A 19 7.23 7.34 -1.87
N LEU A 20 6.77 8.54 -1.57
CA LEU A 20 7.20 9.29 -0.38
C LEU A 20 6.58 8.78 0.93
N ASN A 21 5.56 7.95 0.87
CA ASN A 21 4.83 7.47 2.05
C ASN A 21 5.72 6.69 3.05
N ALA A 22 6.57 5.78 2.57
CA ALA A 22 7.42 4.95 3.44
C ALA A 22 8.54 5.76 4.12
N PRO A 23 9.35 6.59 3.41
CA PRO A 23 10.38 7.40 4.04
C PRO A 23 9.81 8.43 5.04
N ILE A 24 8.73 9.14 4.66
CA ILE A 24 8.08 10.11 5.55
C ILE A 24 7.41 9.39 6.72
N GLY A 25 6.75 8.26 6.48
CA GLY A 25 6.15 7.44 7.53
C GLY A 25 7.20 7.02 8.57
N LYS A 26 8.35 6.55 8.13
CA LYS A 26 9.43 6.11 9.02
C LYS A 26 10.00 7.26 9.86
N SER A 27 10.14 8.47 9.32
CA SER A 27 10.64 9.63 10.06
C SER A 27 9.70 10.09 11.17
N VAL A 28 8.40 9.82 11.06
CA VAL A 28 7.37 10.20 12.04
C VAL A 28 7.07 9.09 13.03
N LEU A 29 7.25 7.83 12.63
CA LEU A 29 6.95 6.67 13.46
C LEU A 29 7.92 6.52 14.62
N TRP A 30 7.38 6.08 15.75
CA TRP A 30 8.19 5.60 16.86
C TRP A 30 9.05 4.41 16.41
N SER A 31 10.34 4.48 16.74
CA SER A 31 11.31 3.41 16.52
C SER A 31 12.44 3.56 17.53
N GLU A 32 13.30 2.56 17.65
CA GLU A 32 14.49 2.66 18.52
C GLU A 32 15.37 3.87 18.14
N ALA A 33 15.44 4.20 16.85
CA ALA A 33 16.15 5.36 16.34
C ALA A 33 15.39 6.69 16.54
N ASN A 34 14.09 6.67 16.80
CA ASN A 34 13.25 7.84 17.03
C ASN A 34 12.27 7.59 18.20
N PRO A 35 12.77 7.69 19.46
CA PRO A 35 11.95 7.46 20.66
C PRO A 35 10.83 8.49 20.86
N GLY A 36 10.93 9.65 20.23
CA GLY A 36 9.90 10.70 20.25
C GLY A 36 8.83 10.56 19.16
N GLY A 37 8.91 9.52 18.34
CA GLY A 37 7.97 9.30 17.24
C GLY A 37 6.57 8.89 17.70
N VAL A 38 5.63 8.97 16.76
CA VAL A 38 4.22 8.63 16.99
C VAL A 38 4.05 7.11 16.95
N ASN A 39 3.22 6.58 17.84
CA ASN A 39 2.86 5.17 17.83
C ASN A 39 2.20 4.78 16.49
N PRO A 40 2.55 3.63 15.86
CA PRO A 40 2.01 3.20 14.58
C PRO A 40 0.48 3.17 14.53
N PHE A 41 -0.18 2.72 15.60
CA PHE A 41 -1.63 2.69 15.68
C PHE A 41 -2.24 4.09 15.73
N ALA A 42 -1.64 5.01 16.51
CA ALA A 42 -2.09 6.39 16.58
C ALA A 42 -1.93 7.09 15.21
N LEU A 43 -0.81 6.88 14.55
CA LEU A 43 -0.58 7.43 13.21
C LEU A 43 -1.59 6.88 12.19
N SER A 44 -1.92 5.59 12.26
CA SER A 44 -2.96 4.99 11.42
C SER A 44 -4.32 5.66 11.63
N VAL A 45 -4.72 5.86 12.89
CA VAL A 45 -5.98 6.53 13.23
C VAL A 45 -6.01 7.97 12.73
N TYR A 46 -4.93 8.75 12.96
CA TYR A 46 -4.85 10.13 12.47
C TYR A 46 -4.97 10.22 10.95
N ARG A 47 -4.32 9.32 10.22
CA ARG A 47 -4.42 9.26 8.75
C ARG A 47 -5.84 8.91 8.29
N MET A 48 -6.51 7.97 8.95
CA MET A 48 -7.89 7.58 8.62
C MET A 48 -8.89 8.68 8.91
N VAL A 49 -8.79 9.31 10.09
CA VAL A 49 -9.65 10.43 10.46
C VAL A 49 -9.43 11.61 9.53
N GLY A 50 -8.17 11.96 9.25
CA GLY A 50 -7.84 13.04 8.30
C GLY A 50 -8.38 12.77 6.89
N ALA A 51 -8.22 11.54 6.38
CA ALA A 51 -8.77 11.16 5.09
C ALA A 51 -10.31 11.19 5.09
N ALA A 52 -10.95 10.67 6.14
CA ALA A 52 -12.41 10.70 6.27
C ALA A 52 -12.95 12.13 6.26
N LEU A 53 -12.37 13.04 7.04
CA LEU A 53 -12.76 14.45 7.07
C LEU A 53 -12.59 15.11 5.70
N LEU A 54 -11.48 14.84 5.02
CA LEU A 54 -11.19 15.39 3.70
C LEU A 54 -12.20 14.85 2.66
N PHE A 55 -12.45 13.54 2.62
CA PHE A 55 -13.42 12.96 1.70
C PHE A 55 -14.86 13.44 2.00
N TRP A 56 -15.23 13.60 3.27
CA TRP A 56 -16.54 14.14 3.63
C TRP A 56 -16.70 15.58 3.18
N THR A 57 -15.70 16.43 3.37
CA THR A 57 -15.75 17.82 2.89
C THR A 57 -15.84 17.89 1.37
N VAL A 58 -15.09 17.07 0.64
CA VAL A 58 -15.17 17.00 -0.83
C VAL A 58 -16.53 16.47 -1.26
N SER A 59 -17.11 15.48 -0.57
CA SER A 59 -18.41 14.91 -0.91
C SER A 59 -19.56 15.91 -0.76
N LEU A 60 -19.39 16.96 0.04
CA LEU A 60 -20.38 18.04 0.13
C LEU A 60 -20.45 18.92 -1.14
N LEU A 61 -19.35 18.91 -1.92
CA LEU A 61 -19.24 19.67 -3.18
C LEU A 61 -19.62 18.82 -4.41
N LEU A 62 -19.76 17.52 -4.26
CA LEU A 62 -20.09 16.59 -5.34
C LEU A 62 -21.58 16.23 -5.34
N PRO A 63 -22.16 15.92 -6.51
CA PRO A 63 -23.53 15.43 -6.59
C PRO A 63 -23.65 14.09 -5.83
N ARG A 64 -24.72 13.98 -5.04
CA ARG A 64 -24.98 12.78 -4.22
C ARG A 64 -25.43 11.62 -5.10
N GLU A 65 -24.64 10.58 -5.15
CA GLU A 65 -25.01 9.29 -5.72
C GLU A 65 -25.67 8.39 -4.67
N ARG A 66 -26.69 7.63 -5.07
CA ARG A 66 -27.36 6.68 -4.17
C ARG A 66 -26.69 5.34 -4.29
N VAL A 67 -26.01 4.91 -3.23
CA VAL A 67 -25.39 3.58 -3.13
C VAL A 67 -26.44 2.58 -2.64
N ALA A 68 -26.56 1.42 -3.29
CA ALA A 68 -27.46 0.35 -2.86
C ALA A 68 -26.98 -0.22 -1.51
N ARG A 69 -27.93 -0.61 -0.64
CA ARG A 69 -27.59 -1.16 0.70
C ARG A 69 -26.72 -2.41 0.64
N ARG A 70 -26.84 -3.20 -0.42
CA ARG A 70 -26.02 -4.39 -0.64
C ARG A 70 -24.55 -4.02 -0.90
N ASP A 71 -24.32 -2.95 -1.64
CA ASP A 71 -22.97 -2.49 -2.00
C ASP A 71 -22.25 -1.89 -0.79
N ILE A 72 -23.00 -1.32 0.17
CA ILE A 72 -22.43 -0.81 1.43
C ILE A 72 -21.72 -1.92 2.21
N ALA A 73 -22.29 -3.13 2.29
CA ALA A 73 -21.66 -4.23 2.99
C ALA A 73 -20.35 -4.67 2.31
N LEU A 74 -20.33 -4.72 0.98
CA LEU A 74 -19.13 -5.03 0.22
C LEU A 74 -18.07 -3.92 0.37
N LEU A 75 -18.47 -2.65 0.33
CA LEU A 75 -17.57 -1.52 0.54
C LEU A 75 -16.97 -1.51 1.95
N LEU A 76 -17.76 -1.87 2.98
CA LEU A 76 -17.26 -2.02 4.35
C LEU A 76 -16.23 -3.15 4.43
N LEU A 77 -16.51 -4.31 3.85
CA LEU A 77 -15.56 -5.42 3.81
C LEU A 77 -14.27 -5.04 3.08
N ALA A 78 -14.40 -4.42 1.92
CA ALA A 78 -13.27 -3.93 1.14
C ALA A 78 -12.45 -2.88 1.92
N SER A 79 -13.08 -1.99 2.68
CA SER A 79 -12.39 -1.00 3.50
C SER A 79 -11.60 -1.62 4.65
N VAL A 80 -12.11 -2.71 5.24
CA VAL A 80 -11.39 -3.44 6.31
C VAL A 80 -10.10 -4.03 5.77
N PHE A 81 -10.14 -4.73 4.64
CA PHE A 81 -8.94 -5.35 4.06
C PHE A 81 -8.02 -4.35 3.35
N GLY A 82 -8.58 -3.45 2.56
CA GLY A 82 -7.82 -2.52 1.73
C GLY A 82 -7.23 -1.33 2.50
N ILE A 83 -7.89 -0.90 3.56
CA ILE A 83 -7.48 0.29 4.31
C ILE A 83 -7.08 -0.07 5.73
N GLN A 84 -8.04 -0.57 6.55
CA GLN A 84 -7.82 -0.73 7.98
C GLN A 84 -6.69 -1.70 8.29
N LEU A 85 -6.84 -2.95 7.86
CA LEU A 85 -5.90 -4.02 8.17
C LEU A 85 -4.55 -3.77 7.47
N ASN A 86 -4.59 -3.40 6.19
CA ASN A 86 -3.40 -3.06 5.43
C ASN A 86 -2.61 -1.92 6.09
N GLN A 87 -3.23 -0.76 6.39
CA GLN A 87 -2.56 0.40 6.96
C GLN A 87 -1.96 0.11 8.34
N MET A 88 -2.71 -0.56 9.22
CA MET A 88 -2.23 -0.88 10.56
C MET A 88 -1.02 -1.80 10.52
N LEU A 89 -1.10 -2.89 9.76
CA LEU A 89 -0.01 -3.86 9.65
C LEU A 89 1.22 -3.25 8.96
N PHE A 90 0.99 -2.45 7.91
CA PHE A 90 2.07 -1.77 7.20
C PHE A 90 2.83 -0.78 8.10
N LEU A 91 2.12 0.10 8.83
CA LEU A 91 2.76 1.08 9.71
C LEU A 91 3.45 0.41 10.90
N TRP A 92 2.86 -0.63 11.44
CA TRP A 92 3.49 -1.41 12.51
C TRP A 92 4.74 -2.14 11.99
N GLY A 93 4.67 -2.81 10.85
CA GLY A 93 5.82 -3.42 10.20
C GLY A 93 6.91 -2.39 9.91
N LEU A 94 6.56 -1.25 9.31
CA LEU A 94 7.49 -0.17 9.01
C LEU A 94 8.17 0.41 10.26
N SER A 95 7.52 0.42 11.42
CA SER A 95 8.17 0.84 12.67
C SER A 95 9.31 -0.09 13.09
N LEU A 96 9.19 -1.38 12.79
CA LEU A 96 10.11 -2.44 13.20
C LEU A 96 11.17 -2.79 12.15
N THR A 97 10.94 -2.43 10.88
CA THR A 97 11.85 -2.73 9.77
C THR A 97 12.29 -1.46 9.02
N SER A 98 13.08 -1.62 7.96
CA SER A 98 13.55 -0.50 7.16
C SER A 98 12.59 -0.14 6.02
N PRO A 99 12.60 1.13 5.53
CA PRO A 99 11.86 1.51 4.33
C PRO A 99 12.29 0.74 3.08
N ILE A 100 13.53 0.26 3.05
CA ILE A 100 14.08 -0.53 1.94
C ILE A 100 13.41 -1.89 1.92
N ASP A 101 13.33 -2.59 3.06
CA ASP A 101 12.72 -3.90 3.18
C ASP A 101 11.22 -3.83 2.86
N THR A 102 10.52 -2.79 3.35
CA THR A 102 9.11 -2.56 2.98
C THR A 102 8.93 -2.34 1.49
N SER A 103 9.89 -1.69 0.82
CA SER A 103 9.85 -1.48 -0.64
C SER A 103 10.06 -2.79 -1.40
N ILE A 104 10.94 -3.68 -0.91
CA ILE A 104 11.13 -5.03 -1.47
C ILE A 104 9.81 -5.81 -1.36
N ILE A 105 9.21 -5.83 -0.18
CA ILE A 105 7.94 -6.54 0.07
C ILE A 105 6.83 -5.99 -0.82
N ALA A 106 6.78 -4.67 -1.04
CA ALA A 106 5.79 -4.05 -1.92
C ALA A 106 5.88 -4.54 -3.37
N THR A 107 7.05 -4.98 -3.85
CA THR A 107 7.19 -5.55 -5.20
C THR A 107 6.50 -6.90 -5.36
N VAL A 108 6.19 -7.57 -4.26
CA VAL A 108 5.48 -8.87 -4.26
C VAL A 108 3.98 -8.68 -4.46
N VAL A 109 3.42 -7.49 -4.17
CA VAL A 109 1.97 -7.22 -4.28
C VAL A 109 1.39 -7.55 -5.66
N PRO A 110 1.99 -7.14 -6.79
CA PRO A 110 1.46 -7.51 -8.11
C PRO A 110 1.43 -9.02 -8.36
N VAL A 111 2.42 -9.75 -7.83
CA VAL A 111 2.46 -11.21 -7.92
C VAL A 111 1.33 -11.83 -7.12
N LEU A 112 1.16 -11.39 -5.86
CA LEU A 112 0.08 -11.84 -4.98
C LEU A 112 -1.29 -11.56 -5.60
N THR A 113 -1.50 -10.35 -6.12
CA THR A 113 -2.75 -9.97 -6.79
C THR A 113 -3.03 -10.86 -7.99
N MET A 114 -2.03 -11.15 -8.82
CA MET A 114 -2.18 -12.05 -9.98
C MET A 114 -2.55 -13.48 -9.55
N VAL A 115 -1.92 -14.00 -8.50
CA VAL A 115 -2.20 -15.35 -7.95
C VAL A 115 -3.62 -15.40 -7.38
N LEU A 116 -3.99 -14.40 -6.57
CA LEU A 116 -5.32 -14.33 -5.96
C LEU A 116 -6.42 -14.15 -7.02
N ALA A 117 -6.21 -13.28 -8.01
CA ALA A 117 -7.14 -13.11 -9.12
C ALA A 117 -7.36 -14.42 -9.90
N THR A 118 -6.30 -15.19 -10.12
CA THR A 118 -6.41 -16.51 -10.76
C THR A 118 -7.21 -17.49 -9.89
N LEU A 119 -6.98 -17.47 -8.58
CA LEU A 119 -7.62 -18.39 -7.64
C LEU A 119 -9.10 -18.07 -7.40
N PHE A 120 -9.42 -16.78 -7.18
CA PHE A 120 -10.77 -16.33 -6.82
C PHE A 120 -11.64 -16.00 -8.02
N LEU A 121 -11.08 -15.28 -9.00
CA LEU A 121 -11.82 -14.86 -10.21
C LEU A 121 -11.68 -15.86 -11.37
N ARG A 122 -10.83 -16.89 -11.22
CA ARG A 122 -10.53 -17.88 -12.27
C ARG A 122 -10.04 -17.23 -13.56
N GLU A 123 -9.38 -16.09 -13.46
CA GLU A 123 -8.76 -15.43 -14.61
C GLU A 123 -7.53 -16.23 -15.10
N PRO A 124 -7.42 -16.51 -16.40
CA PRO A 124 -6.25 -17.21 -16.93
C PRO A 124 -5.00 -16.31 -16.83
N ILE A 125 -3.91 -16.87 -16.32
CA ILE A 125 -2.61 -16.20 -16.36
C ILE A 125 -2.10 -16.25 -17.81
N THR A 126 -2.05 -15.09 -18.46
CA THR A 126 -1.43 -14.99 -19.78
C THR A 126 0.08 -14.78 -19.63
N TRP A 127 0.84 -15.37 -20.54
CA TRP A 127 2.31 -15.23 -20.56
C TRP A 127 2.77 -13.76 -20.58
N LEU A 128 1.98 -12.88 -21.21
CA LEU A 128 2.27 -11.44 -21.25
C LEU A 128 2.11 -10.79 -19.89
N LYS A 129 1.05 -11.12 -19.14
CA LYS A 129 0.83 -10.63 -17.75
C LYS A 129 1.93 -11.14 -16.81
N ALA A 130 2.21 -12.44 -16.87
CA ALA A 130 3.27 -13.07 -16.06
C ALA A 130 4.66 -12.49 -16.37
N GLY A 131 5.00 -12.32 -17.64
CA GLY A 131 6.26 -11.74 -18.07
C GLY A 131 6.44 -10.29 -17.62
N GLY A 132 5.39 -9.47 -17.71
CA GLY A 132 5.40 -8.08 -17.24
C GLY A 132 5.61 -7.96 -15.74
N VAL A 133 4.90 -8.77 -14.95
CA VAL A 133 5.05 -8.82 -13.47
C VAL A 133 6.45 -9.29 -13.10
N PHE A 134 6.93 -10.37 -13.73
CA PHE A 134 8.29 -10.89 -13.48
C PHE A 134 9.37 -9.85 -13.79
N LEU A 135 9.28 -9.18 -14.92
CA LEU A 135 10.25 -8.16 -15.33
C LEU A 135 10.23 -6.95 -14.37
N GLY A 136 9.03 -6.50 -13.97
CA GLY A 136 8.86 -5.42 -13.00
C GLY A 136 9.44 -5.76 -11.63
N CYS A 137 9.16 -6.96 -11.10
CA CYS A 137 9.71 -7.44 -9.83
C CYS A 137 11.23 -7.59 -9.89
N ALA A 138 11.76 -8.16 -10.98
CA ALA A 138 13.20 -8.31 -11.16
C ALA A 138 13.91 -6.96 -11.21
N GLY A 139 13.37 -5.99 -11.94
CA GLY A 139 13.91 -4.62 -11.99
C GLY A 139 13.90 -3.93 -10.61
N ALA A 140 12.82 -4.05 -9.87
CA ALA A 140 12.71 -3.50 -8.52
C ALA A 140 13.72 -4.16 -7.56
N LEU A 141 13.84 -5.49 -7.58
CA LEU A 141 14.82 -6.22 -6.77
C LEU A 141 16.26 -5.82 -7.08
N ILE A 142 16.63 -5.70 -8.37
CA ILE A 142 17.97 -5.26 -8.76
C ILE A 142 18.25 -3.86 -8.21
N LEU A 143 17.31 -2.92 -8.36
CA LEU A 143 17.46 -1.57 -7.86
C LEU A 143 17.69 -1.54 -6.35
N ILE A 144 16.95 -2.32 -5.59
CA ILE A 144 17.04 -2.41 -4.14
C ILE A 144 18.36 -3.03 -3.71
N LEU A 145 18.78 -4.14 -4.33
CA LEU A 145 20.05 -4.80 -4.02
C LEU A 145 21.25 -3.88 -4.28
N VAL A 146 21.21 -3.09 -5.34
CA VAL A 146 22.25 -2.10 -5.64
C VAL A 146 22.27 -0.98 -4.59
N SER A 147 21.10 -0.56 -4.09
CA SER A 147 21.01 0.51 -3.08
C SER A 147 21.43 0.07 -1.67
N GLN A 148 21.40 -1.22 -1.34
CA GLN A 148 21.76 -1.74 -0.01
C GLN A 148 23.25 -1.73 0.33
N HIS A 149 24.15 -1.50 -0.64
CA HIS A 149 25.60 -1.61 -0.42
C HIS A 149 26.20 -0.53 0.51
N GLY A 150 25.39 0.31 1.18
CA GLY A 150 25.90 1.44 1.98
C GLY A 150 25.39 1.57 3.43
N THR A 151 24.43 0.78 3.89
CA THR A 151 23.83 1.03 5.20
C THR A 151 23.57 -0.27 5.98
N GLY A 152 24.22 -0.42 7.14
CA GLY A 152 23.90 -1.47 8.10
C GLY A 152 22.49 -1.25 8.66
N HIS A 153 21.51 -1.97 8.13
CA HIS A 153 20.11 -1.87 8.54
C HIS A 153 19.80 -2.98 9.54
N SER A 154 19.30 -2.61 10.72
CA SER A 154 18.65 -3.54 11.63
C SER A 154 17.25 -3.83 11.09
N SER A 155 17.11 -4.88 10.29
CA SER A 155 15.84 -5.40 9.85
C SER A 155 15.29 -6.36 10.91
N SER A 156 14.02 -6.21 11.27
CA SER A 156 13.31 -7.11 12.17
C SER A 156 12.44 -8.08 11.37
N VAL A 157 12.69 -9.38 11.52
CA VAL A 157 11.87 -10.43 10.88
C VAL A 157 10.37 -10.24 11.17
N MET A 158 10.03 -9.80 12.40
CA MET A 158 8.64 -9.51 12.76
C MET A 158 8.08 -8.36 11.92
N GLY A 159 8.86 -7.29 11.69
CA GLY A 159 8.46 -6.17 10.85
C GLY A 159 8.20 -6.60 9.41
N ASP A 160 9.07 -7.44 8.86
CA ASP A 160 8.93 -7.95 7.50
C ASP A 160 7.69 -8.85 7.35
N VAL A 161 7.43 -9.73 8.32
CA VAL A 161 6.23 -10.57 8.34
C VAL A 161 4.95 -9.71 8.38
N LEU A 162 4.91 -8.66 9.20
CA LEU A 162 3.77 -7.73 9.25
C LEU A 162 3.56 -7.03 7.91
N CYS A 163 4.62 -6.63 7.24
CA CYS A 163 4.54 -6.02 5.90
C CYS A 163 4.05 -7.02 4.85
N ILE A 164 4.46 -8.30 4.92
CA ILE A 164 3.97 -9.35 4.02
C ILE A 164 2.46 -9.58 4.25
N VAL A 165 2.01 -9.68 5.50
CA VAL A 165 0.58 -9.86 5.82
C VAL A 165 -0.23 -8.64 5.35
N SER A 166 0.32 -7.44 5.49
CA SER A 166 -0.27 -6.21 4.92
C SER A 166 -0.41 -6.30 3.40
N ALA A 167 0.65 -6.76 2.71
CA ALA A 167 0.63 -6.93 1.26
C ALA A 167 -0.42 -7.96 0.79
N VAL A 168 -0.57 -9.07 1.51
CA VAL A 168 -1.63 -10.08 1.25
C VAL A 168 -3.02 -9.47 1.45
N SER A 169 -3.22 -8.72 2.54
CA SER A 169 -4.50 -8.02 2.80
C SER A 169 -4.86 -7.06 1.67
N TYR A 170 -3.88 -6.28 1.21
CA TYR A 170 -4.08 -5.34 0.10
C TYR A 170 -4.34 -6.04 -1.23
N ALA A 171 -3.60 -7.12 -1.52
CA ALA A 171 -3.82 -7.93 -2.71
C ALA A 171 -5.23 -8.57 -2.72
N THR A 172 -5.72 -9.01 -1.56
CA THR A 172 -7.11 -9.52 -1.40
C THR A 172 -8.15 -8.44 -1.66
N TYR A 173 -7.88 -7.20 -1.27
CA TYR A 173 -8.76 -6.07 -1.60
C TYR A 173 -8.80 -5.76 -3.09
N LEU A 174 -7.66 -5.92 -3.80
CA LEU A 174 -7.57 -5.64 -5.23
C LEU A 174 -8.21 -6.72 -6.13
N THR A 175 -8.50 -7.91 -5.58
CA THR A 175 -9.14 -9.04 -6.29
C THR A 175 -10.62 -9.15 -5.97
#